data_3fbface4c21b2913fc2a8505f1868cc7
#
_entry.id   3fbface4c21b2913fc2a8505f1868cc7
#
_cell.length_a   1.000
_cell.length_b   1.000
_cell.length_c   1.000
_cell.angle_alpha   90.00
_cell.angle_beta   90.00
_cell.angle_gamma   90.00
#
_symmetry.space_group_name_H-M   'P 1'
#
loop_
_entity.id
_entity.type
_entity.pdbx_description
1 polymer ?
#
loop_
_entity_poly.entity_id
_entity_poly.type
_entity_poly.pdbx_seq_one_letter_code
_entity_poly.pdbx_strand_id
1 'polypeptide(L)'
;MKRFITLILIALLALPTLSAAIDKKSLKEIKREAKRLEAEGWKPSVSALNIEEQCIRAAEYAEAKDKSGAPIYIIVSATQVGMNENIASTMAYSMCKSKAAKALTSEVADAKVTLGRSITLVKLQRNVNRRVEIKLTCAFRISDTSVSKSEDEAKR
;
A
#
# COMPACT_ATOMS: atom_id res chain seq x y z
N MET A 1 -16.39 18.11 -38.28
CA MET A 1 -15.18 18.18 -37.44
C MET A 1 -15.43 18.57 -35.95
N LYS A 2 -16.42 19.39 -35.63
CA LYS A 2 -16.69 19.79 -34.24
C LYS A 2 -17.20 18.66 -33.30
N ARG A 3 -17.80 17.60 -33.83
CA ARG A 3 -18.33 16.47 -33.02
C ARG A 3 -17.28 15.47 -32.58
N PHE A 4 -16.16 15.36 -33.30
CA PHE A 4 -15.05 14.47 -32.90
C PHE A 4 -14.22 15.01 -31.75
N ILE A 5 -14.08 16.33 -31.65
CA ILE A 5 -13.32 16.99 -30.58
C ILE A 5 -14.06 16.83 -29.23
N THR A 6 -15.39 16.88 -29.24
CA THR A 6 -16.19 16.71 -28.03
C THR A 6 -16.14 15.28 -27.48
N LEU A 7 -16.06 14.26 -28.37
CA LEU A 7 -15.93 12.86 -27.97
C LEU A 7 -14.53 12.56 -27.38
N ILE A 8 -13.48 13.17 -27.91
CA ILE A 8 -12.12 13.02 -27.39
C ILE A 8 -11.99 13.71 -26.01
N LEU A 9 -12.65 14.85 -25.82
CA LEU A 9 -12.65 15.54 -24.54
C LEU A 9 -13.40 14.76 -23.43
N ILE A 10 -14.49 14.08 -23.78
CA ILE A 10 -15.24 13.22 -22.86
C ILE A 10 -14.46 11.95 -22.53
N ALA A 11 -13.71 11.39 -23.48
CA ALA A 11 -12.83 10.25 -23.24
C ALA A 11 -11.64 10.60 -22.32
N LEU A 12 -11.13 11.82 -22.41
CA LEU A 12 -10.06 12.30 -21.50
C LEU A 12 -10.55 12.52 -20.05
N LEU A 13 -11.83 12.84 -19.87
CA LEU A 13 -12.47 12.98 -18.56
C LEU A 13 -12.85 11.64 -17.91
N ALA A 14 -12.79 10.53 -18.65
CA ALA A 14 -13.11 9.19 -18.17
C ALA A 14 -11.86 8.39 -17.72
N LEU A 15 -10.66 8.95 -17.83
CA LEU A 15 -9.48 8.38 -17.15
C LEU A 15 -9.71 8.60 -15.65
N PRO A 16 -9.68 7.53 -14.81
CA PRO A 16 -9.65 7.73 -13.37
C PRO A 16 -8.37 8.51 -13.08
N THR A 17 -8.52 9.80 -12.83
CA THR A 17 -7.43 10.59 -12.29
C THR A 17 -7.06 9.99 -10.96
N LEU A 18 -5.95 9.25 -10.92
CA LEU A 18 -5.31 8.73 -9.71
C LEU A 18 -4.72 9.88 -8.86
N SER A 19 -5.04 11.10 -9.15
CA SER A 19 -4.68 12.26 -8.34
C SER A 19 -5.88 12.70 -7.52
N ALA A 20 -6.19 11.94 -6.47
CA ALA A 20 -6.77 12.55 -5.30
C ALA A 20 -5.75 13.60 -4.85
N ALA A 21 -6.05 14.86 -5.07
CA ALA A 21 -5.14 15.95 -4.67
C ALA A 21 -5.02 15.90 -3.15
N ILE A 22 -3.85 15.47 -2.66
CA ILE A 22 -3.52 15.50 -1.24
C ILE A 22 -3.65 16.96 -0.80
N ASP A 23 -4.45 17.22 0.21
CA ASP A 23 -4.64 18.56 0.70
C ASP A 23 -3.34 19.14 1.31
N LYS A 24 -3.24 20.46 1.42
CA LYS A 24 -2.05 21.13 1.92
C LYS A 24 -1.71 20.75 3.36
N LYS A 25 -2.71 20.41 4.17
CA LYS A 25 -2.53 20.00 5.57
C LYS A 25 -1.89 18.63 5.65
N SER A 26 -2.44 17.65 4.92
CA SER A 26 -1.90 16.31 4.82
C SER A 26 -0.48 16.29 4.22
N LEU A 27 -0.21 17.12 3.22
CA LEU A 27 1.14 17.26 2.67
C LEU A 27 2.14 17.78 3.71
N LYS A 28 1.73 18.71 4.56
CA LYS A 28 2.59 19.23 5.65
C LYS A 28 2.87 18.16 6.71
N GLU A 29 1.89 17.32 7.02
CA GLU A 29 2.05 16.19 7.94
C GLU A 29 2.98 15.13 7.36
N ILE A 30 2.83 14.77 6.09
CA ILE A 30 3.72 13.86 5.37
C ILE A 30 5.17 14.34 5.40
N LYS A 31 5.41 15.63 5.14
CA LYS A 31 6.74 16.22 5.21
C LYS A 31 7.36 16.15 6.61
N ARG A 32 6.56 16.35 7.65
CA ARG A 32 7.02 16.20 9.04
C ARG A 32 7.38 14.73 9.34
N GLU A 33 6.55 13.80 8.91
CA GLU A 33 6.81 12.37 9.10
C GLU A 33 8.07 11.93 8.34
N ALA A 34 8.28 12.36 7.10
CA ALA A 34 9.48 12.07 6.33
C ALA A 34 10.75 12.57 7.05
N LYS A 35 10.74 13.81 7.56
CA LYS A 35 11.85 14.38 8.35
C LYS A 35 12.09 13.60 9.65
N ARG A 36 11.04 13.14 10.31
CA ARG A 36 11.15 12.32 11.52
C ARG A 36 11.82 11.00 11.19
N LEU A 37 11.42 10.34 10.13
CA LEU A 37 12.03 9.07 9.67
C LEU A 37 13.50 9.25 9.32
N GLU A 38 13.86 10.33 8.63
CA GLU A 38 15.27 10.67 8.34
C GLU A 38 16.08 10.88 9.62
N ALA A 39 15.52 11.61 10.60
CA ALA A 39 16.16 11.86 11.89
C ALA A 39 16.32 10.56 12.71
N GLU A 40 15.43 9.59 12.57
CA GLU A 40 15.53 8.26 13.17
C GLU A 40 16.53 7.33 12.45
N GLY A 41 17.20 7.80 11.40
CA GLY A 41 18.22 7.08 10.65
C GLY A 41 17.67 6.16 9.54
N TRP A 42 16.39 6.29 9.18
CA TRP A 42 15.82 5.59 8.05
C TRP A 42 16.35 6.13 6.72
N LYS A 43 16.60 5.23 5.77
CA LYS A 43 17.03 5.55 4.42
C LYS A 43 16.20 4.75 3.41
N PRO A 44 15.97 5.26 2.19
CA PRO A 44 15.38 4.46 1.13
C PRO A 44 16.21 3.19 0.90
N SER A 45 15.55 2.03 0.81
CA SER A 45 16.23 0.76 0.55
C SER A 45 16.63 0.66 -0.93
N VAL A 46 15.76 0.25 -1.80
CA VAL A 46 16.05 0.05 -3.24
C VAL A 46 15.10 0.91 -4.07
N SER A 47 15.04 2.20 -3.83
CA SER A 47 14.15 3.09 -4.56
C SER A 47 14.89 4.31 -5.06
N ALA A 48 14.55 4.76 -6.28
CA ALA A 48 14.95 6.05 -6.78
C ALA A 48 14.22 7.21 -6.06
N LEU A 49 13.15 6.90 -5.30
CA LEU A 49 12.36 7.88 -4.58
C LEU A 49 12.93 8.13 -3.18
N ASN A 50 12.98 9.39 -2.76
CA ASN A 50 13.31 9.75 -1.39
C ASN A 50 12.17 9.40 -0.41
N ILE A 51 12.37 9.56 0.90
CA ILE A 51 11.37 9.20 1.92
C ILE A 51 10.09 10.01 1.75
N GLU A 52 10.19 11.31 1.50
CA GLU A 52 9.02 12.18 1.31
C GLU A 52 8.18 11.73 0.11
N GLU A 53 8.81 11.46 -1.03
CA GLU A 53 8.13 10.98 -2.23
C GLU A 53 7.45 9.63 -2.03
N GLN A 54 8.08 8.70 -1.32
CA GLN A 54 7.48 7.42 -0.96
C GLN A 54 6.25 7.60 -0.06
N CYS A 55 6.32 8.50 0.93
CA CYS A 55 5.20 8.79 1.82
C CYS A 55 4.04 9.49 1.09
N ILE A 56 4.33 10.41 0.17
CA ILE A 56 3.33 11.06 -0.69
C ILE A 56 2.61 10.00 -1.52
N ARG A 57 3.36 9.13 -2.19
CA ARG A 57 2.79 8.03 -2.98
C ARG A 57 1.90 7.11 -2.14
N ALA A 58 2.31 6.78 -0.91
CA ALA A 58 1.49 5.97 -0.02
C ALA A 58 0.17 6.66 0.35
N ALA A 59 0.19 7.97 0.58
CA ALA A 59 -1.01 8.76 0.85
C ALA A 59 -1.95 8.82 -0.37
N GLU A 60 -1.41 9.01 -1.59
CA GLU A 60 -2.20 8.98 -2.83
C GLU A 60 -2.93 7.64 -3.00
N TYR A 61 -2.27 6.52 -2.74
CA TYR A 61 -2.90 5.20 -2.81
C TYR A 61 -3.95 4.99 -1.70
N ALA A 62 -3.73 5.56 -0.51
CA ALA A 62 -4.68 5.48 0.60
C ALA A 62 -5.98 6.27 0.32
N GLU A 63 -5.87 7.40 -0.39
CA GLU A 63 -7.01 8.25 -0.77
C GLU A 63 -7.70 7.78 -2.07
N ALA A 64 -7.12 6.81 -2.80
CA ALA A 64 -7.67 6.33 -4.06
C ALA A 64 -9.01 5.61 -3.84
N LYS A 65 -10.05 6.12 -4.51
CA LYS A 65 -11.43 5.61 -4.44
C LYS A 65 -11.94 5.24 -5.83
N ASP A 66 -12.83 4.27 -5.87
CA ASP A 66 -13.54 3.90 -7.08
C ASP A 66 -14.71 4.89 -7.36
N LYS A 67 -15.45 4.62 -8.43
CA LYS A 67 -16.62 5.44 -8.83
C LYS A 67 -17.74 5.48 -7.79
N SER A 68 -17.79 4.51 -6.87
CA SER A 68 -18.76 4.44 -5.78
C SER A 68 -18.29 5.16 -4.51
N GLY A 69 -17.05 5.63 -4.49
CA GLY A 69 -16.41 6.24 -3.32
C GLY A 69 -15.79 5.22 -2.36
N ALA A 70 -15.75 3.92 -2.72
CA ALA A 70 -15.09 2.89 -1.93
C ALA A 70 -13.57 2.89 -2.17
N PRO A 71 -12.75 2.53 -1.16
CA PRO A 71 -11.31 2.45 -1.33
C PRO A 71 -10.93 1.37 -2.35
N ILE A 72 -9.96 1.69 -3.22
CA ILE A 72 -9.45 0.74 -4.22
C ILE A 72 -8.41 -0.20 -3.61
N TYR A 73 -7.65 0.27 -2.61
CA TYR A 73 -6.54 -0.45 -2.01
C TYR A 73 -6.67 -0.58 -0.50
N ILE A 74 -6.17 -1.69 0.02
CA ILE A 74 -5.84 -1.84 1.44
C ILE A 74 -4.37 -1.51 1.60
N ILE A 75 -4.07 -0.51 2.44
CA ILE A 75 -2.71 -0.09 2.75
C ILE A 75 -2.32 -0.64 4.11
N VAL A 76 -1.22 -1.37 4.16
CA VAL A 76 -0.69 -1.96 5.40
C VAL A 76 0.80 -1.72 5.52
N SER A 77 1.27 -1.57 6.74
CA SER A 77 2.68 -1.36 7.04
C SER A 77 3.18 -2.39 8.05
N ALA A 78 4.43 -2.79 7.89
CA ALA A 78 5.13 -3.65 8.83
C ALA A 78 6.59 -3.21 8.95
N THR A 79 7.14 -3.42 10.13
CA THR A 79 8.56 -3.21 10.41
C THR A 79 9.12 -4.51 10.97
N GLN A 80 10.22 -4.99 10.40
CA GLN A 80 10.87 -6.23 10.80
C GLN A 80 12.39 -6.09 10.81
N VAL A 81 13.03 -6.84 11.69
CA VAL A 81 14.48 -6.89 11.84
C VAL A 81 14.98 -8.25 11.40
N GLY A 82 15.97 -8.28 10.52
CA GLY A 82 16.60 -9.49 10.05
C GLY A 82 18.13 -9.40 10.08
N MET A 83 18.79 -10.51 9.85
CA MET A 83 20.26 -10.55 9.76
C MET A 83 20.78 -9.77 8.55
N ASN A 84 19.98 -9.68 7.49
CA ASN A 84 20.25 -8.93 6.28
C ASN A 84 18.95 -8.34 5.70
N GLU A 85 19.09 -7.49 4.68
CA GLU A 85 17.96 -6.83 4.03
C GLU A 85 16.93 -7.81 3.46
N ASN A 86 17.37 -8.89 2.80
CA ASN A 86 16.48 -9.86 2.17
C ASN A 86 15.58 -10.56 3.19
N ILE A 87 16.17 -11.02 4.30
CA ILE A 87 15.41 -11.67 5.38
C ILE A 87 14.42 -10.70 6.00
N ALA A 88 14.88 -9.50 6.38
CA ALA A 88 14.00 -8.47 6.97
C ALA A 88 12.86 -8.07 6.02
N SER A 89 13.14 -7.91 4.72
CA SER A 89 12.14 -7.57 3.70
C SER A 89 11.12 -8.68 3.53
N THR A 90 11.54 -9.95 3.47
CA THR A 90 10.65 -11.10 3.35
C THR A 90 9.72 -11.21 4.56
N MET A 91 10.26 -11.03 5.76
CA MET A 91 9.47 -11.03 6.99
C MET A 91 8.48 -9.87 7.03
N ALA A 92 8.89 -8.66 6.66
CA ALA A 92 8.04 -7.48 6.59
C ALA A 92 6.91 -7.68 5.56
N TYR A 93 7.22 -8.22 4.40
CA TYR A 93 6.22 -8.51 3.37
C TYR A 93 5.21 -9.58 3.81
N SER A 94 5.67 -10.66 4.45
CA SER A 94 4.80 -11.68 5.02
C SER A 94 3.85 -11.09 6.08
N MET A 95 4.35 -10.19 6.92
CA MET A 95 3.54 -9.49 7.90
C MET A 95 2.52 -8.54 7.26
N CYS A 96 2.88 -7.84 6.19
CA CYS A 96 1.94 -7.02 5.42
C CYS A 96 0.81 -7.88 4.83
N LYS A 97 1.13 -9.03 4.24
CA LYS A 97 0.10 -9.97 3.75
C LYS A 97 -0.83 -10.43 4.85
N SER A 98 -0.30 -10.81 6.00
CA SER A 98 -1.10 -11.22 7.16
C SER A 98 -2.03 -10.10 7.65
N LYS A 99 -1.53 -8.87 7.74
CA LYS A 99 -2.34 -7.70 8.14
C LYS A 99 -3.45 -7.39 7.13
N ALA A 100 -3.15 -7.45 5.82
CA ALA A 100 -4.14 -7.24 4.77
C ALA A 100 -5.23 -8.31 4.81
N ALA A 101 -4.85 -9.58 4.96
CA ALA A 101 -5.80 -10.68 5.10
C ALA A 101 -6.71 -10.49 6.30
N LYS A 102 -6.16 -10.13 7.47
CA LYS A 102 -6.96 -9.84 8.68
C LYS A 102 -7.93 -8.68 8.49
N ALA A 103 -7.52 -7.62 7.82
CA ALA A 103 -8.39 -6.48 7.54
C ALA A 103 -9.60 -6.86 6.67
N LEU A 104 -9.43 -7.83 5.78
CA LEU A 104 -10.50 -8.32 4.90
C LEU A 104 -11.39 -9.38 5.54
N THR A 105 -10.89 -10.09 6.56
CA THR A 105 -11.64 -11.17 7.24
C THR A 105 -12.22 -10.75 8.57
N SER A 106 -12.09 -9.49 8.97
CA SER A 106 -12.61 -9.00 10.26
C SER A 106 -14.11 -9.23 10.44
N GLU A 107 -14.85 -9.39 9.34
CA GLU A 107 -16.31 -9.60 9.36
C GLU A 107 -16.72 -11.06 9.09
N VAL A 108 -15.76 -11.94 8.72
CA VAL A 108 -16.07 -13.34 8.34
C VAL A 108 -15.13 -14.28 9.09
N ALA A 109 -15.63 -15.00 10.07
CA ALA A 109 -14.89 -16.08 10.73
C ALA A 109 -14.59 -17.20 9.73
N ASP A 110 -13.37 -17.77 9.82
CA ASP A 110 -12.89 -18.90 9.01
C ASP A 110 -12.84 -18.67 7.48
N ALA A 111 -12.62 -17.43 7.07
CA ALA A 111 -12.45 -17.12 5.66
C ALA A 111 -11.00 -17.34 5.20
N LYS A 112 -10.83 -18.03 4.07
CA LYS A 112 -9.56 -18.09 3.34
C LYS A 112 -9.47 -16.89 2.42
N VAL A 113 -8.43 -16.07 2.61
CA VAL A 113 -8.17 -14.90 1.76
C VAL A 113 -7.03 -15.19 0.81
N THR A 114 -7.28 -14.96 -0.48
CA THR A 114 -6.24 -14.93 -1.49
C THR A 114 -6.03 -13.47 -1.89
N LEU A 115 -4.89 -12.91 -1.50
CA LEU A 115 -4.54 -11.53 -1.82
C LEU A 115 -4.09 -11.43 -3.28
N GLY A 116 -4.53 -10.38 -3.97
CA GLY A 116 -4.06 -10.03 -5.29
C GLY A 116 -2.63 -9.48 -5.30
N ARG A 117 -2.26 -8.85 -6.41
CA ARG A 117 -0.94 -8.23 -6.55
C ARG A 117 -0.75 -7.13 -5.51
N SER A 118 0.44 -7.11 -4.91
CA SER A 118 0.86 -6.04 -4.02
C SER A 118 1.73 -5.02 -4.76
N ILE A 119 1.62 -3.78 -4.33
CA ILE A 119 2.50 -2.67 -4.75
C ILE A 119 3.26 -2.22 -3.51
N THR A 120 4.59 -2.21 -3.60
CA THR A 120 5.42 -1.62 -2.54
C THR A 120 5.42 -0.11 -2.71
N LEU A 121 4.93 0.60 -1.71
CA LEU A 121 4.82 2.06 -1.69
C LEU A 121 5.97 2.70 -0.93
N VAL A 122 6.31 2.13 0.23
CA VAL A 122 7.42 2.58 1.08
C VAL A 122 8.31 1.39 1.38
N LYS A 123 9.60 1.53 1.17
CA LYS A 123 10.61 0.59 1.61
C LYS A 123 11.82 1.33 2.16
N LEU A 124 11.93 1.39 3.46
CA LEU A 124 13.00 2.04 4.18
C LEU A 124 13.81 1.03 4.96
N GLN A 125 15.10 1.32 5.13
CA GLN A 125 16.01 0.50 5.92
C GLN A 125 16.82 1.35 6.89
N ARG A 126 17.22 0.72 7.99
CA ARG A 126 18.24 1.23 8.90
C ARG A 126 19.01 0.08 9.55
N ASN A 127 20.21 0.36 10.00
CA ASN A 127 21.01 -0.60 10.75
C ASN A 127 20.74 -0.46 12.25
N VAL A 128 20.44 -1.57 12.91
CA VAL A 128 20.20 -1.62 14.35
C VAL A 128 20.95 -2.83 14.92
N ASN A 129 21.94 -2.60 15.79
CA ASN A 129 22.69 -3.66 16.48
C ASN A 129 23.20 -4.77 15.55
N ARG A 130 23.90 -4.41 14.48
CA ARG A 130 24.45 -5.33 13.45
C ARG A 130 23.38 -6.11 12.67
N ARG A 131 22.12 -5.68 12.72
CA ARG A 131 21.01 -6.22 11.96
C ARG A 131 20.42 -5.14 11.08
N VAL A 132 19.65 -5.54 10.09
CA VAL A 132 18.91 -4.62 9.21
C VAL A 132 17.47 -4.59 9.64
N GLU A 133 16.96 -3.41 9.89
CA GLU A 133 15.53 -3.17 10.10
C GLU A 133 14.91 -2.61 8.82
N ILE A 134 13.81 -3.21 8.38
CA ILE A 134 13.05 -2.80 7.20
C ILE A 134 11.67 -2.34 7.63
N LYS A 135 11.29 -1.14 7.17
CA LYS A 135 9.93 -0.61 7.23
C LYS A 135 9.33 -0.70 5.83
N LEU A 136 8.27 -1.47 5.71
CA LEU A 136 7.60 -1.75 4.45
C LEU A 136 6.14 -1.30 4.52
N THR A 137 5.67 -0.59 3.50
CA THR A 137 4.25 -0.28 3.28
C THR A 137 3.84 -0.82 1.93
N CYS A 138 2.81 -1.65 1.91
CA CYS A 138 2.26 -2.26 0.71
C CYS A 138 0.80 -1.88 0.52
N ALA A 139 0.40 -1.74 -0.75
CA ALA A 139 -0.97 -1.64 -1.19
C ALA A 139 -1.41 -2.97 -1.81
N PHE A 140 -2.56 -3.48 -1.42
CA PHE A 140 -3.22 -4.63 -2.04
C PHE A 140 -4.52 -4.16 -2.69
N ARG A 141 -4.70 -4.46 -3.97
CA ARG A 141 -5.91 -4.07 -4.68
C ARG A 141 -7.07 -4.94 -4.24
N ILE A 142 -8.15 -4.32 -3.77
CA ILE A 142 -9.31 -5.03 -3.22
C ILE A 142 -10.00 -5.87 -4.30
N SER A 143 -10.14 -5.36 -5.53
CA SER A 143 -10.76 -6.09 -6.64
C SER A 143 -10.05 -7.39 -7.03
N ASP A 144 -8.75 -7.49 -6.75
CA ASP A 144 -7.93 -8.63 -7.11
C ASP A 144 -7.85 -9.65 -5.96
N THR A 145 -8.59 -9.42 -4.89
CA THR A 145 -8.59 -10.23 -3.68
C THR A 145 -9.86 -11.06 -3.63
N SER A 146 -9.73 -12.34 -3.35
CA SER A 146 -10.86 -13.25 -3.14
C SER A 146 -10.93 -13.72 -1.70
N VAL A 147 -12.15 -13.73 -1.17
CA VAL A 147 -12.47 -14.26 0.16
C VAL A 147 -13.38 -15.46 -0.04
N SER A 148 -12.90 -16.65 0.29
CA SER A 148 -13.70 -17.89 0.24
C SER A 148 -13.93 -18.41 1.67
N LYS A 149 -15.14 -18.87 1.96
CA LYS A 149 -15.38 -19.67 3.18
C LYS A 149 -14.68 -21.00 3.03
N SER A 150 -14.02 -21.50 4.08
CA SER A 150 -13.51 -22.87 4.08
C SER A 150 -14.71 -23.83 4.06
N GLU A 151 -14.92 -24.48 2.92
CA GLU A 151 -15.91 -25.58 2.79
C GLU A 151 -15.33 -26.87 3.36
N ASP A 152 -15.01 -26.91 4.64
CA ASP A 152 -14.49 -28.11 5.30
C ASP A 152 -15.49 -28.79 6.24
N GLU A 153 -16.81 -28.71 5.98
CA GLU A 153 -17.80 -29.46 6.77
C GLU A 153 -18.92 -30.16 5.96
N ALA A 154 -18.63 -30.58 4.75
CA ALA A 154 -19.63 -31.36 3.97
C ALA A 154 -19.17 -32.78 3.63
N LYS A 155 -18.36 -33.42 4.48
CA LYS A 155 -18.09 -34.88 4.40
C LYS A 155 -17.79 -35.45 5.79
N ARG A 156 -18.83 -35.58 6.59
CA ARG A 156 -18.92 -36.60 7.65
C ARG A 156 -20.31 -37.17 7.70
#